data_a9d4bde8e348c634df46fc5dfee4a40f
#
_entry.id   a9d4bde8e348c634df46fc5dfee4a40f
#
_cell.length_a   1.000
_cell.length_b   1.000
_cell.length_c   1.000
_cell.angle_alpha   90.00
_cell.angle_beta   90.00
_cell.angle_gamma   90.00
#
_symmetry.space_group_name_H-M   'P 1'
#
loop_
_entity.id
_entity.type
_entity.pdbx_description
1 polymer ?
#
loop_
_entity_poly.entity_id
_entity_poly.type
_entity_poly.pdbx_seq_one_letter_code
_entity_poly.pdbx_strand_id
1 'polypeptide(L)'
;EKFEAAGITFFYSLIDDVVARVMKAEGGFIWGCKNYDGDVMSDMISSAFGSLAMMTSVLVSPDGYYEYEAAHGTVQRHYYRHLKGEETSTNSVATIFAWTGALRKRGELDQNQELIEFADKLEKATLSTIEGGQMTKDLALITSLKDVKVLNSREFILAIREKLEAM
;
A
#
# COMPACT_ATOMS: atom_id res chain seq x y z
N GLU A 1 -2.39 -28.94 16.25
CA GLU A 1 -3.70 -29.14 16.87
C GLU A 1 -4.68 -28.00 16.56
N LYS A 2 -4.39 -26.70 16.93
CA LYS A 2 -5.33 -25.59 16.67
C LYS A 2 -5.51 -25.29 15.18
N PHE A 3 -4.46 -25.26 14.40
CA PHE A 3 -4.54 -25.07 12.95
C PHE A 3 -5.25 -26.23 12.26
N GLU A 4 -4.93 -27.43 12.65
CA GLU A 4 -5.57 -28.66 12.14
C GLU A 4 -7.08 -28.68 12.45
N ALA A 5 -7.47 -28.33 13.69
CA ALA A 5 -8.87 -28.22 14.07
C ALA A 5 -9.64 -27.14 13.29
N ALA A 6 -8.94 -26.12 12.81
CA ALA A 6 -9.47 -25.04 11.96
C ALA A 6 -9.41 -25.38 10.45
N GLY A 7 -8.92 -26.56 10.08
CA GLY A 7 -8.74 -26.95 8.67
C GLY A 7 -7.63 -26.18 7.95
N ILE A 8 -6.71 -25.56 8.70
CA ILE A 8 -5.63 -24.74 8.15
C ILE A 8 -4.36 -25.60 8.07
N THR A 9 -3.78 -25.71 6.88
CA THR A 9 -2.48 -26.35 6.69
C THR A 9 -1.39 -25.47 7.28
N PHE A 10 -0.68 -25.97 8.28
CA PHE A 10 0.46 -25.30 8.88
C PHE A 10 1.73 -26.12 8.64
N PHE A 11 2.79 -25.46 8.23
CA PHE A 11 4.11 -26.07 8.09
C PHE A 11 5.20 -25.06 8.45
N TYR A 12 6.32 -25.58 8.93
CA TYR A 12 7.52 -24.79 9.18
C TYR A 12 8.44 -24.86 7.97
N SER A 13 9.06 -23.75 7.61
CA SER A 13 10.06 -23.71 6.55
C SER A 13 11.24 -22.84 6.96
N LEU A 14 12.41 -23.14 6.42
CA LEU A 14 13.60 -22.30 6.60
C LEU A 14 13.47 -21.05 5.74
N ILE A 15 14.04 -19.95 6.21
CA ILE A 15 13.92 -18.65 5.55
C ILE A 15 14.46 -18.66 4.12
N ASP A 16 15.60 -19.29 3.90
CA ASP A 16 16.22 -19.42 2.57
C ASP A 16 15.36 -20.21 1.58
N ASP A 17 14.69 -21.26 2.03
CA ASP A 17 13.78 -22.05 1.22
C ASP A 17 12.52 -21.25 0.86
N VAL A 18 11.92 -20.52 1.83
CA VAL A 18 10.74 -19.69 1.57
C VAL A 18 11.06 -18.56 0.61
N VAL A 19 12.20 -17.88 0.77
CA VAL A 19 12.64 -16.82 -0.15
C VAL A 19 12.77 -17.34 -1.58
N ALA A 20 13.28 -18.56 -1.77
CA ALA A 20 13.40 -19.15 -3.10
C ALA A 20 12.06 -19.50 -3.75
N ARG A 21 11.02 -19.74 -2.94
CA ARG A 21 9.69 -20.18 -3.40
C ARG A 21 8.69 -19.05 -3.53
N VAL A 22 8.71 -18.05 -2.63
CA VAL A 22 7.66 -17.03 -2.52
C VAL A 22 7.46 -16.26 -3.82
N MET A 23 8.53 -15.94 -4.52
CA MET A 23 8.49 -15.22 -5.80
C MET A 23 7.87 -16.01 -6.95
N LYS A 24 7.71 -17.32 -6.78
CA LYS A 24 7.13 -18.26 -7.77
C LYS A 24 5.77 -18.79 -7.32
N ALA A 25 5.34 -18.44 -6.11
CA ALA A 25 4.10 -18.93 -5.54
C ALA A 25 2.89 -18.19 -6.13
N GLU A 26 1.80 -18.92 -6.32
CA GLU A 26 0.53 -18.36 -6.78
C GLU A 26 -0.24 -17.61 -5.68
N GLY A 27 0.30 -17.57 -4.46
CA GLY A 27 -0.36 -16.97 -3.30
C GLY A 27 -1.26 -17.95 -2.55
N GLY A 28 -2.23 -17.41 -1.80
CA GLY A 28 -3.17 -18.22 -1.01
C GLY A 28 -2.60 -18.73 0.31
N PHE A 29 -1.56 -18.10 0.84
CA PHE A 29 -0.95 -18.46 2.12
C PHE A 29 -0.65 -17.21 2.96
N ILE A 30 -0.49 -17.42 4.25
CA ILE A 30 0.02 -16.42 5.19
C ILE A 30 1.42 -16.83 5.61
N TRP A 31 2.37 -15.93 5.45
CA TRP A 31 3.75 -16.15 5.88
C TRP A 31 4.00 -15.44 7.21
N GLY A 32 4.15 -16.23 8.29
CA GLY A 32 4.52 -15.73 9.60
C GLY A 32 6.04 -15.54 9.70
N CYS A 33 6.49 -14.30 9.73
CA CYS A 33 7.89 -13.94 9.88
C CYS A 33 8.18 -13.35 11.27
N LYS A 34 9.44 -13.45 11.71
CA LYS A 34 9.94 -12.56 12.75
C LYS A 34 10.06 -11.15 12.19
N ASN A 35 10.05 -10.15 13.09
CA ASN A 35 9.97 -8.73 12.72
C ASN A 35 10.96 -8.33 11.62
N TYR A 36 12.26 -8.54 11.85
CA TYR A 36 13.30 -8.17 10.88
C TYR A 36 13.15 -8.92 9.53
N ASP A 37 12.91 -10.23 9.58
CA ASP A 37 12.71 -11.03 8.37
C ASP A 37 11.47 -10.56 7.59
N GLY A 38 10.40 -10.22 8.31
CA GLY A 38 9.18 -9.67 7.73
C GLY A 38 9.40 -8.32 7.04
N ASP A 39 10.10 -7.40 7.70
CA ASP A 39 10.43 -6.09 7.14
C ASP A 39 11.21 -6.23 5.84
N VAL A 40 12.28 -7.02 5.84
CA VAL A 40 13.12 -7.22 4.66
C VAL A 40 12.36 -7.92 3.53
N MET A 41 11.58 -8.94 3.86
CA MET A 41 10.86 -9.73 2.86
C MET A 41 9.69 -8.99 2.25
N SER A 42 8.93 -8.21 3.03
CA SER A 42 7.83 -7.41 2.51
C SER A 42 8.31 -6.33 1.55
N ASP A 43 9.41 -5.64 1.88
CA ASP A 43 10.03 -4.64 1.00
C ASP A 43 10.54 -5.27 -0.31
N MET A 44 11.20 -6.42 -0.22
CA MET A 44 11.72 -7.14 -1.38
C MET A 44 10.58 -7.56 -2.33
N ILE A 45 9.51 -8.15 -1.79
CA ILE A 45 8.36 -8.58 -2.58
C ILE A 45 7.64 -7.38 -3.19
N SER A 46 7.38 -6.34 -2.40
CA SER A 46 6.74 -5.11 -2.89
C SER A 46 7.53 -4.47 -4.04
N SER A 47 8.85 -4.39 -3.90
CA SER A 47 9.73 -3.84 -4.93
C SER A 47 9.76 -4.69 -6.22
N ALA A 48 9.57 -5.99 -6.10
CA ALA A 48 9.53 -6.89 -7.25
C ALA A 48 8.22 -6.76 -8.06
N PHE A 49 7.12 -6.40 -7.42
CA PHE A 49 5.80 -6.31 -8.06
C PHE A 49 5.34 -4.86 -8.34
N GLY A 50 6.09 -3.86 -7.87
CA GLY A 50 5.71 -2.47 -8.11
C GLY A 50 6.63 -1.47 -7.40
N SER A 51 6.02 -0.42 -6.85
CA SER A 51 6.73 0.60 -6.08
C SER A 51 6.52 0.38 -4.58
N LEU A 52 7.60 0.45 -3.82
CA LEU A 52 7.56 0.48 -2.35
C LEU A 52 6.65 1.62 -1.83
N ALA A 53 6.54 2.72 -2.58
CA ALA A 53 5.67 3.84 -2.26
C ALA A 53 4.15 3.54 -2.36
N MET A 54 3.78 2.32 -2.73
CA MET A 54 2.38 1.84 -2.73
C MET A 54 2.09 0.90 -1.55
N MET A 55 3.11 0.52 -0.79
CA MET A 55 2.98 -0.44 0.30
C MET A 55 2.51 0.24 1.59
N THR A 56 1.56 -0.38 2.26
CA THR A 56 1.09 0.01 3.59
C THR A 56 1.46 -1.05 4.62
N SER A 57 1.55 -0.63 5.87
CA SER A 57 1.74 -1.50 7.03
C SER A 57 0.59 -1.33 8.01
N VAL A 58 0.24 -2.42 8.68
CA VAL A 58 -0.77 -2.43 9.74
C VAL A 58 -0.19 -3.14 10.94
N LEU A 59 -0.08 -2.42 12.05
CA LEU A 59 0.30 -3.01 13.34
C LEU A 59 -0.98 -3.32 14.13
N VAL A 60 -1.01 -4.50 14.71
CA VAL A 60 -2.16 -4.95 15.50
C VAL A 60 -1.67 -5.39 16.88
N SER A 61 -2.17 -4.75 17.94
CA SER A 61 -1.85 -5.16 19.31
C SER A 61 -2.64 -6.41 19.70
N PRO A 62 -2.18 -7.18 20.70
CA PRO A 62 -2.94 -8.29 21.25
C PRO A 62 -4.32 -7.91 21.78
N ASP A 63 -4.51 -6.65 22.18
CA ASP A 63 -5.77 -6.11 22.71
C ASP A 63 -6.71 -5.60 21.60
N GLY A 64 -6.33 -5.74 20.32
CA GLY A 64 -7.16 -5.37 19.18
C GLY A 64 -7.11 -3.89 18.80
N TYR A 65 -6.05 -3.17 19.14
CA TYR A 65 -5.79 -1.83 18.59
C TYR A 65 -5.05 -1.95 17.25
N TYR A 66 -5.35 -1.03 16.36
CA TYR A 66 -4.81 -0.99 15.01
C TYR A 66 -4.10 0.33 14.76
N GLU A 67 -2.91 0.25 14.15
CA GLU A 67 -2.17 1.38 13.63
C GLU A 67 -1.91 1.15 12.14
N TYR A 68 -2.20 2.15 11.33
CA TYR A 68 -2.03 2.11 9.87
C TYR A 68 -0.99 3.14 9.46
N GLU A 69 -0.03 2.72 8.67
CA GLU A 69 1.05 3.59 8.21
C GLU A 69 1.43 3.31 6.74
N ALA A 70 2.10 4.27 6.13
CA ALA A 70 2.84 4.00 4.90
C ALA A 70 4.12 3.23 5.27
N ALA A 71 4.37 2.10 4.61
CA ALA A 71 5.51 1.25 4.94
C ALA A 71 6.87 1.81 4.48
N HIS A 72 6.92 3.00 3.93
CA HIS A 72 8.15 3.68 3.51
C HIS A 72 8.51 4.85 4.44
N GLY A 73 9.77 5.29 4.37
CA GLY A 73 10.27 6.42 5.15
C GLY A 73 9.71 7.79 4.72
N THR A 74 10.13 8.84 5.41
CA THR A 74 9.60 10.21 5.31
C THR A 74 9.99 10.98 4.05
N VAL A 75 10.76 10.38 3.13
CA VAL A 75 11.20 11.00 1.86
C VAL A 75 11.80 12.41 2.05
N GLN A 76 12.63 12.59 3.07
CA GLN A 76 13.21 13.89 3.47
C GLN A 76 13.83 14.68 2.30
N ARG A 77 14.41 13.98 1.31
CA ARG A 77 14.99 14.62 0.12
C ARG A 77 13.96 15.45 -0.64
N HIS A 78 12.74 15.00 -0.79
CA HIS A 78 11.66 15.76 -1.44
C HIS A 78 11.22 16.94 -0.58
N TYR A 79 11.15 16.76 0.74
CA TYR A 79 10.82 17.84 1.66
C TYR A 79 11.84 19.00 1.58
N TYR A 80 13.14 18.70 1.61
CA TYR A 80 14.17 19.74 1.46
C TYR A 80 14.15 20.43 0.10
N ARG A 81 13.77 19.76 -0.95
CA ARG A 81 13.55 20.39 -2.26
C ARG A 81 12.35 21.31 -2.22
N HIS A 82 11.26 20.88 -1.63
CA HIS A 82 10.07 21.70 -1.44
C HIS A 82 10.37 22.99 -0.66
N LEU A 83 11.16 22.92 0.41
CA LEU A 83 11.58 24.11 1.18
C LEU A 83 12.38 25.12 0.35
N LYS A 84 13.02 24.67 -0.72
CA LYS A 84 13.72 25.54 -1.69
C LYS A 84 12.82 26.10 -2.79
N GLY A 85 11.52 25.81 -2.74
CA GLY A 85 10.58 26.19 -3.77
C GLY A 85 10.63 25.32 -5.02
N GLU A 86 11.32 24.18 -4.98
CA GLU A 86 11.38 23.23 -6.09
C GLU A 86 10.10 22.36 -6.13
N GLU A 87 9.63 22.10 -7.34
CA GLU A 87 8.54 21.17 -7.55
C GLU A 87 8.96 19.71 -7.30
N THR A 88 8.09 18.94 -6.66
CA THR A 88 8.34 17.53 -6.34
C THR A 88 7.19 16.67 -6.81
N SER A 89 7.51 15.45 -7.25
CA SER A 89 6.54 14.42 -7.59
C SER A 89 6.68 13.28 -6.59
N THR A 90 6.13 13.49 -5.39
CA THR A 90 6.11 12.49 -4.30
C THR A 90 4.86 11.65 -4.44
N ASN A 91 5.03 10.33 -4.44
CA ASN A 91 3.93 9.39 -4.47
C ASN A 91 3.24 9.34 -3.09
N SER A 92 1.95 9.62 -3.06
CA SER A 92 1.14 9.62 -1.83
C SER A 92 0.24 8.38 -1.68
N VAL A 93 0.36 7.39 -2.56
CA VAL A 93 -0.55 6.23 -2.59
C VAL A 93 -0.52 5.46 -1.28
N ALA A 94 0.66 5.13 -0.75
CA ALA A 94 0.75 4.40 0.52
C ALA A 94 0.11 5.17 1.68
N THR A 95 0.29 6.50 1.73
CA THR A 95 -0.36 7.34 2.75
C THR A 95 -1.87 7.35 2.58
N ILE A 96 -2.37 7.46 1.35
CA ILE A 96 -3.82 7.40 1.07
C ILE A 96 -4.37 6.03 1.51
N PHE A 97 -3.70 4.94 1.18
CA PHE A 97 -4.15 3.59 1.55
C PHE A 97 -4.04 3.30 3.05
N ALA A 98 -3.09 3.88 3.75
CA ALA A 98 -3.06 3.85 5.20
C ALA A 98 -4.30 4.53 5.80
N TRP A 99 -4.67 5.70 5.28
CA TRP A 99 -5.90 6.40 5.68
C TRP A 99 -7.16 5.60 5.34
N THR A 100 -7.29 5.06 4.14
CA THR A 100 -8.48 4.27 3.77
C THR A 100 -8.61 3.01 4.61
N GLY A 101 -7.48 2.34 4.90
CA GLY A 101 -7.46 1.20 5.82
C GLY A 101 -7.94 1.58 7.23
N ALA A 102 -7.44 2.69 7.78
CA ALA A 102 -7.86 3.18 9.10
C ALA A 102 -9.34 3.60 9.12
N LEU A 103 -9.81 4.30 8.09
CA LEU A 103 -11.22 4.72 7.97
C LEU A 103 -12.15 3.51 7.83
N ARG A 104 -11.79 2.53 7.01
CA ARG A 104 -12.54 1.27 6.87
C ARG A 104 -12.64 0.55 8.22
N LYS A 105 -11.50 0.42 8.91
CA LYS A 105 -11.48 -0.21 10.24
C LYS A 105 -12.31 0.56 11.26
N ARG A 106 -12.26 1.89 11.24
CA ARG A 106 -13.11 2.72 12.10
C ARG A 106 -14.59 2.54 11.76
N GLY A 107 -14.92 2.49 10.47
CA GLY A 107 -16.29 2.21 10.00
C GLY A 107 -16.80 0.85 10.47
N GLU A 108 -15.97 -0.20 10.42
CA GLU A 108 -16.31 -1.53 10.95
C GLU A 108 -16.61 -1.49 12.45
N LEU A 109 -15.74 -0.83 13.24
CA LEU A 109 -15.88 -0.73 14.69
C LEU A 109 -17.13 0.06 15.10
N ASP A 110 -17.47 1.11 14.36
CA ASP A 110 -18.63 1.97 14.61
C ASP A 110 -19.92 1.52 13.91
N GLN A 111 -19.85 0.44 13.11
CA GLN A 111 -20.94 0.01 12.24
C GLN A 111 -21.42 1.14 11.29
N ASN A 112 -20.49 1.96 10.82
CA ASN A 112 -20.74 3.07 9.91
C ASN A 112 -20.41 2.66 8.47
N GLN A 113 -21.43 2.22 7.75
CA GLN A 113 -21.30 1.74 6.38
C GLN A 113 -20.87 2.86 5.40
N GLU A 114 -21.31 4.10 5.62
CA GLU A 114 -20.95 5.23 4.77
C GLU A 114 -19.44 5.51 4.80
N LEU A 115 -18.83 5.34 5.97
CA LEU A 115 -17.37 5.51 6.13
C LEU A 115 -16.58 4.41 5.42
N ILE A 116 -17.06 3.17 5.45
CA ILE A 116 -16.48 2.05 4.72
C ILE A 116 -16.55 2.30 3.21
N GLU A 117 -17.74 2.68 2.71
CA GLU A 117 -17.95 2.98 1.29
C GLU A 117 -17.11 4.16 0.80
N PHE A 118 -16.91 5.18 1.63
CA PHE A 118 -16.03 6.30 1.31
C PHE A 118 -14.57 5.82 1.17
N ALA A 119 -14.09 5.00 2.09
CA ALA A 119 -12.75 4.44 2.02
C ALA A 119 -12.53 3.62 0.73
N ASP A 120 -13.50 2.77 0.38
CA ASP A 120 -13.46 1.94 -0.82
C ASP A 120 -13.50 2.81 -2.11
N LYS A 121 -14.31 3.85 -2.13
CA LYS A 121 -14.35 4.81 -3.25
C LYS A 121 -13.03 5.56 -3.41
N LEU A 122 -12.41 5.98 -2.32
CA LEU A 122 -11.12 6.68 -2.37
C LEU A 122 -10.00 5.78 -2.89
N GLU A 123 -9.94 4.52 -2.48
CA GLU A 123 -9.01 3.54 -3.05
C GLU A 123 -9.25 3.35 -4.54
N LYS A 124 -10.50 3.13 -4.93
CA LYS A 124 -10.88 2.95 -6.33
C LYS A 124 -10.55 4.18 -7.18
N ALA A 125 -10.79 5.38 -6.66
CA ALA A 125 -10.43 6.62 -7.34
C ALA A 125 -8.92 6.74 -7.55
N THR A 126 -8.13 6.38 -6.52
CA THR A 126 -6.67 6.39 -6.59
C THR A 126 -6.16 5.42 -7.66
N LEU A 127 -6.62 4.17 -7.63
CA LEU A 127 -6.23 3.16 -8.63
C LEU A 127 -6.66 3.56 -10.03
N SER A 128 -7.91 4.01 -10.21
CA SER A 128 -8.43 4.44 -11.52
C SER A 128 -7.69 5.66 -12.09
N THR A 129 -7.13 6.52 -11.24
CA THR A 129 -6.29 7.64 -11.67
C THR A 129 -4.98 7.12 -12.27
N ILE A 130 -4.33 6.18 -11.59
CA ILE A 130 -3.07 5.57 -12.03
C ILE A 130 -3.30 4.75 -13.30
N GLU A 131 -4.31 3.88 -13.30
CA GLU A 131 -4.67 3.05 -14.45
C GLU A 131 -5.07 3.87 -15.69
N GLY A 132 -5.64 5.06 -15.45
CA GLY A 132 -5.93 6.04 -16.48
C GLY A 132 -4.71 6.82 -17.00
N GLY A 133 -3.50 6.44 -16.58
CA GLY A 133 -2.24 7.03 -17.04
C GLY A 133 -1.84 8.33 -16.34
N GLN A 134 -2.51 8.74 -15.28
CA GLN A 134 -2.16 9.91 -14.48
C GLN A 134 -1.45 9.47 -13.20
N MET A 135 -0.16 9.75 -13.08
CA MET A 135 0.64 9.18 -11.99
C MET A 135 1.85 10.03 -11.65
N THR A 136 2.45 9.74 -10.51
CA THR A 136 3.72 10.34 -10.08
C THR A 136 4.91 9.76 -10.85
N LYS A 137 6.04 10.47 -10.79
CA LYS A 137 7.23 10.16 -11.58
C LYS A 137 7.78 8.76 -11.33
N ASP A 138 7.75 8.26 -10.11
CA ASP A 138 8.22 6.92 -9.74
C ASP A 138 7.40 5.83 -10.43
N LEU A 139 6.06 5.97 -10.46
CA LEU A 139 5.18 5.05 -11.15
C LEU A 139 5.33 5.12 -12.68
N ALA A 140 5.53 6.32 -13.22
CA ALA A 140 5.76 6.51 -14.65
C ALA A 140 7.05 5.85 -15.15
N LEU A 141 8.03 5.60 -14.27
CA LEU A 141 9.27 4.91 -14.62
C LEU A 141 9.14 3.39 -14.71
N ILE A 142 8.12 2.82 -14.08
CA ILE A 142 7.94 1.35 -13.99
C ILE A 142 6.69 0.84 -14.71
N THR A 143 5.79 1.74 -15.11
CA THR A 143 4.56 1.35 -15.81
C THR A 143 4.82 0.83 -17.23
N SER A 144 3.98 -0.08 -17.67
CA SER A 144 3.93 -0.55 -19.07
C SER A 144 3.02 0.28 -19.97
N LEU A 145 2.28 1.24 -19.41
CA LEU A 145 1.42 2.15 -20.18
C LEU A 145 2.26 3.03 -21.10
N LYS A 146 1.80 3.23 -22.34
CA LYS A 146 2.53 4.04 -23.35
C LYS A 146 2.29 5.54 -23.20
N ASP A 147 1.05 5.90 -22.86
CA ASP A 147 0.62 7.29 -22.76
C ASP A 147 0.37 7.64 -21.29
N VAL A 148 1.38 8.20 -20.64
CA VAL A 148 1.28 8.59 -19.23
C VAL A 148 1.48 10.10 -19.07
N LYS A 149 0.68 10.69 -18.22
CA LYS A 149 0.83 12.06 -17.73
C LYS A 149 1.50 12.04 -16.36
N VAL A 150 2.76 12.46 -16.32
CA VAL A 150 3.50 12.60 -15.05
C VAL A 150 3.00 13.82 -14.31
N LEU A 151 2.56 13.63 -13.09
CA LEU A 151 2.01 14.66 -12.23
C LEU A 151 2.95 14.96 -11.07
N ASN A 152 2.98 16.22 -10.63
CA ASN A 152 3.58 16.58 -9.34
C ASN A 152 2.67 16.11 -8.18
N SER A 153 3.17 16.23 -6.95
CA SER A 153 2.46 15.73 -5.76
C SER A 153 1.05 16.34 -5.61
N ARG A 154 0.93 17.64 -5.85
CA ARG A 154 -0.36 18.36 -5.74
C ARG A 154 -1.32 17.97 -6.86
N GLU A 155 -0.86 17.96 -8.09
CA GLU A 155 -1.67 17.60 -9.25
C GLU A 155 -2.20 16.16 -9.14
N PHE A 156 -1.38 15.25 -8.62
CA PHE A 156 -1.79 13.86 -8.42
C PHE A 156 -2.93 13.74 -7.41
N ILE A 157 -2.84 14.43 -6.27
CA ILE A 157 -3.92 14.45 -5.27
C ILE A 157 -5.19 15.08 -5.85
N LEU A 158 -5.07 16.15 -6.64
CA LEU A 158 -6.21 16.80 -7.28
C LEU A 158 -6.87 15.89 -8.33
N ALA A 159 -6.09 15.14 -9.11
CA ALA A 159 -6.62 14.18 -10.08
C ALA A 159 -7.39 13.04 -9.39
N ILE A 160 -6.90 12.55 -8.25
CA ILE A 160 -7.64 11.57 -7.43
C ILE A 160 -8.94 12.16 -6.91
N ARG A 161 -8.91 13.40 -6.42
CA ARG A 161 -10.10 14.10 -5.94
C ARG A 161 -11.17 14.23 -7.04
N GLU A 162 -10.78 14.67 -8.24
CA GLU A 162 -11.70 14.77 -9.38
C GLU A 162 -12.35 13.41 -9.72
N LYS A 163 -11.58 12.32 -9.66
CA LYS A 163 -12.12 10.97 -9.85
C LYS A 163 -13.10 10.57 -8.75
N LEU A 164 -12.76 10.87 -7.49
CA LEU A 164 -13.62 10.57 -6.35
C LEU A 164 -14.95 11.33 -6.41
N GLU A 165 -14.91 12.64 -6.75
CA GLU A 165 -16.11 13.47 -6.87
C GLU A 165 -17.02 13.05 -8.05
N ALA A 166 -16.48 12.32 -9.03
CA ALA A 166 -17.23 11.78 -10.17
C ALA A 166 -17.85 10.39 -9.92
N MET A 167 -17.60 9.77 -8.76
CA MET A 167 -18.15 8.45 -8.35
C MET A 167 -19.36 8.61 -7.43
#